data_341499ce25252435cbe5d6911e9fa8cc
#
_entry.id   341499ce25252435cbe5d6911e9fa8cc
#
_cell.length_a   1.000
_cell.length_b   1.000
_cell.length_c   1.000
_cell.angle_alpha   90.00
_cell.angle_beta   90.00
_cell.angle_gamma   90.00
#
_symmetry.space_group_name_H-M   'P 1'
#
loop_
_entity.id
_entity.type
_entity.pdbx_description
1 polymer ?
#
loop_
_entity_poly.entity_id
_entity_poly.type
_entity_poly.pdbx_seq_one_letter_code
_entity_poly.pdbx_strand_id
1 'polypeptide(L)'
;SVNTKRFWIPKNVDKPVYLLNFAIKDGVKALMVTEAQLDALTAWSYGFPCCATMGNISKFQIENINRSGIRIIITAFDNDEAGDSFTHRFNSLIREDILVYRLEWDKSKKDLLKQRRILGCFKKFRI
;
A
#
# COMPACT_ATOMS: atom_id res chain seq x y z
N SER A 1 1.06 -26.66 2.23
CA SER A 1 0.89 -26.17 2.27
C SER A 1 1.04 -25.73 2.20
N VAL A 2 1.18 -26.12 1.86
CA VAL A 2 1.11 -25.58 1.81
C VAL A 2 1.07 -24.69 1.88
N ASN A 3 1.14 -24.67 1.78
CA ASN A 3 1.02 -23.88 2.06
C ASN A 3 0.69 -22.78 1.99
N THR A 4 0.54 -23.23 1.70
CA THR A 4 -0.23 -22.11 2.12
C THR A 4 0.62 -20.89 2.48
N LYS A 5 1.77 -21.12 2.84
CA LYS A 5 2.72 -20.04 3.13
C LYS A 5 3.37 -19.62 1.84
N ARG A 6 2.70 -18.74 1.16
CA ARG A 6 3.19 -18.27 -0.12
C ARG A 6 4.46 -17.46 -0.01
N PHE A 7 4.60 -16.71 1.09
CA PHE A 7 5.69 -15.77 1.25
C PHE A 7 6.33 -15.96 2.61
N TRP A 8 7.15 -16.97 2.69
CA TRP A 8 7.87 -17.24 3.93
C TRP A 8 9.02 -16.26 4.07
N ILE A 9 9.10 -15.59 5.21
CA ILE A 9 10.15 -14.64 5.52
C ILE A 9 10.80 -15.09 6.82
N PRO A 10 12.12 -15.31 6.83
CA PRO A 10 12.82 -15.72 8.05
C PRO A 10 12.63 -14.70 9.17
N LYS A 11 12.59 -15.18 10.40
CA LYS A 11 12.31 -14.34 11.57
C LYS A 11 13.24 -13.16 11.73
N ASN A 12 14.50 -13.30 11.40
CA ASN A 12 15.49 -12.27 11.67
C ASN A 12 15.81 -11.40 10.46
N VAL A 13 14.94 -11.44 9.48
CA VAL A 13 15.11 -10.66 8.27
C VAL A 13 13.99 -9.61 8.21
N ASP A 14 14.37 -8.36 8.00
CA ASP A 14 13.40 -7.28 7.84
C ASP A 14 12.61 -7.49 6.55
N LYS A 15 11.30 -7.43 6.67
CA LYS A 15 10.40 -7.63 5.55
C LYS A 15 10.41 -6.39 4.65
N PRO A 16 10.70 -6.52 3.36
CA PRO A 16 10.68 -5.37 2.46
C PRO A 16 9.26 -4.96 2.09
N VAL A 17 9.14 -3.79 1.49
CA VAL A 17 7.89 -3.39 0.86
C VAL A 17 7.88 -3.97 -0.55
N TYR A 18 6.93 -4.83 -0.83
CA TYR A 18 6.86 -5.54 -2.09
C TYR A 18 6.64 -4.58 -3.25
N LEU A 19 7.48 -4.66 -4.26
CA LEU A 19 7.47 -3.83 -5.47
C LEU A 19 7.88 -2.37 -5.28
N LEU A 20 8.27 -1.97 -4.08
CA LEU A 20 8.71 -0.59 -3.87
C LEU A 20 9.94 -0.26 -4.72
N ASN A 21 10.87 -1.19 -4.83
CA ASN A 21 12.08 -0.98 -5.61
C ASN A 21 11.77 -0.74 -7.09
N PHE A 22 10.75 -1.36 -7.64
CA PHE A 22 10.33 -1.12 -9.02
C PHE A 22 9.76 0.29 -9.17
N ALA A 23 8.98 0.75 -8.20
CA ALA A 23 8.43 2.08 -8.22
C ALA A 23 9.54 3.14 -8.16
N ILE A 24 10.53 2.91 -7.30
CA ILE A 24 11.67 3.83 -7.18
C ILE A 24 12.45 3.88 -8.50
N LYS A 25 12.70 2.73 -9.08
CA LYS A 25 13.44 2.63 -10.33
C LYS A 25 12.73 3.35 -11.47
N ASP A 26 11.41 3.28 -11.50
CA ASP A 26 10.59 3.95 -12.49
C ASP A 26 10.45 5.45 -12.24
N GLY A 27 10.93 5.93 -11.10
CA GLY A 27 10.87 7.35 -10.77
C GLY A 27 9.47 7.87 -10.48
N VAL A 28 8.54 6.99 -10.06
CA VAL A 28 7.19 7.43 -9.77
C VAL A 28 7.16 8.33 -8.55
N LYS A 29 6.25 9.29 -8.55
CA LYS A 29 6.08 10.23 -7.43
C LYS A 29 4.81 9.94 -6.64
N ALA A 30 3.85 9.24 -7.23
CA ALA A 30 2.62 8.83 -6.57
C ALA A 30 2.56 7.31 -6.57
N LEU A 31 2.28 6.73 -5.42
CA LEU A 31 2.33 5.29 -5.23
C LEU A 31 1.13 4.83 -4.40
N MET A 32 0.48 3.78 -4.86
CA MET A 32 -0.58 3.14 -4.10
C MET A 32 0.05 2.12 -3.15
N VAL A 33 -0.54 1.94 -1.97
CA VAL A 33 -0.06 0.97 -0.99
C VAL A 33 -1.21 0.07 -0.58
N THR A 34 -1.00 -1.24 -0.72
CA THR A 34 -1.98 -2.25 -0.30
C THR A 34 -1.34 -3.18 0.73
N GLU A 35 -2.13 -4.08 1.30
CA GLU A 35 -1.59 -5.10 2.18
C GLU A 35 -1.11 -6.31 1.40
N ALA A 36 -1.87 -6.75 0.41
CA ALA A 36 -1.63 -8.00 -0.28
C ALA A 36 -0.83 -7.81 -1.56
N GLN A 37 0.10 -8.72 -1.81
CA GLN A 37 0.94 -8.69 -3.00
C GLN A 37 0.13 -8.82 -4.28
N LEU A 38 -0.91 -9.63 -4.25
CA LEU A 38 -1.73 -9.86 -5.44
C LEU A 38 -2.45 -8.57 -5.85
N ASP A 39 -2.91 -7.79 -4.87
CA ASP A 39 -3.54 -6.52 -5.16
C ASP A 39 -2.56 -5.55 -5.81
N ALA A 40 -1.30 -5.55 -5.34
CA ALA A 40 -0.28 -4.68 -5.92
C ALA A 40 0.00 -5.08 -7.37
N LEU A 41 0.13 -6.36 -7.64
CA LEU A 41 0.35 -6.84 -9.01
C LEU A 41 -0.83 -6.48 -9.91
N THR A 42 -2.04 -6.62 -9.40
CA THR A 42 -3.24 -6.28 -10.16
C THR A 42 -3.28 -4.79 -10.49
N ALA A 43 -2.94 -3.93 -9.54
CA ALA A 43 -2.90 -2.49 -9.77
C ALA A 43 -1.89 -2.16 -10.87
N TRP A 44 -0.70 -2.74 -10.82
CA TRP A 44 0.31 -2.54 -11.86
C TRP A 44 -0.22 -2.97 -13.24
N SER A 45 -0.97 -4.07 -13.30
CA SER A 45 -1.51 -4.55 -14.58
C SER A 45 -2.51 -3.57 -15.20
N TYR A 46 -3.08 -2.69 -14.39
CA TYR A 46 -3.96 -1.62 -14.87
C TYR A 46 -3.23 -0.28 -15.01
N GLY A 47 -1.92 -0.29 -14.88
CA GLY A 47 -1.12 0.90 -15.06
C GLY A 47 -0.94 1.78 -13.83
N PHE A 48 -1.24 1.25 -12.64
CA PHE A 48 -1.12 2.02 -11.41
C PHE A 48 0.03 1.51 -10.56
N PRO A 49 1.07 2.32 -10.36
CA PRO A 49 2.17 1.93 -9.50
C PRO A 49 1.68 1.63 -8.09
N CYS A 50 2.05 0.48 -7.57
CA CYS A 50 1.55 -0.01 -6.31
C CYS A 50 2.59 -0.85 -5.60
N CYS A 51 2.58 -0.81 -4.28
CA CYS A 51 3.42 -1.68 -3.46
C CYS A 51 2.57 -2.33 -2.39
N ALA A 52 3.12 -3.33 -1.71
CA ALA A 52 2.38 -4.06 -0.69
C ALA A 52 3.21 -4.20 0.57
N THR A 53 2.56 -4.03 1.71
CA THR A 53 3.21 -4.18 3.02
C THR A 53 3.33 -5.65 3.43
N MET A 54 2.49 -6.49 2.88
CA MET A 54 2.48 -7.92 3.20
C MET A 54 2.18 -8.17 4.67
N GLY A 55 1.11 -7.57 5.15
CA GLY A 55 0.69 -7.64 6.53
C GLY A 55 0.99 -6.35 7.28
N ASN A 56 1.27 -6.45 8.57
CA ASN A 56 1.55 -5.29 9.40
C ASN A 56 2.78 -4.55 8.89
N ILE A 57 2.70 -3.24 8.90
CA ILE A 57 3.82 -2.43 8.45
C ILE A 57 4.86 -2.32 9.57
N SER A 58 6.12 -2.47 9.19
CA SER A 58 7.23 -2.40 10.12
C SER A 58 7.92 -1.05 10.03
N LYS A 59 8.72 -0.74 11.05
CA LYS A 59 9.54 0.46 11.07
C LYS A 59 10.48 0.50 9.87
N PHE A 60 11.04 -0.65 9.53
CA PHE A 60 11.94 -0.78 8.38
C PHE A 60 11.22 -0.40 7.09
N GLN A 61 10.00 -0.88 6.90
CA GLN A 61 9.21 -0.55 5.71
C GLN A 61 8.89 0.93 5.64
N ILE A 62 8.53 1.53 6.76
CA ILE A 62 8.24 2.97 6.83
C ILE A 62 9.48 3.77 6.44
N GLU A 63 10.65 3.40 6.96
CA GLU A 63 11.89 4.09 6.62
C GLU A 63 12.19 4.01 5.14
N ASN A 64 11.96 2.87 4.54
CA ASN A 64 12.19 2.70 3.11
C ASN A 64 11.27 3.59 2.28
N ILE A 65 10.01 3.69 2.67
CA ILE A 65 9.06 4.56 1.98
C ILE A 65 9.46 6.03 2.17
N ASN A 66 9.84 6.40 3.39
CA ASN A 66 10.23 7.78 3.67
C ASN A 66 11.45 8.23 2.87
N ARG A 67 12.33 7.30 2.53
CA ARG A 67 13.54 7.60 1.75
C ARG A 67 13.37 7.42 0.24
N SER A 68 12.21 6.98 -0.19
CA SER A 68 12.02 6.55 -1.57
C SER A 68 11.94 7.68 -2.59
N GLY A 69 11.69 8.89 -2.15
CA GLY A 69 11.43 10.00 -3.07
C GLY A 69 9.98 10.10 -3.51
N ILE A 70 9.13 9.21 -3.02
CA ILE A 70 7.69 9.28 -3.29
C ILE A 70 7.11 10.50 -2.59
N ARG A 71 6.20 11.20 -3.25
CA ARG A 71 5.61 12.43 -2.72
C ARG A 71 4.16 12.25 -2.34
N ILE A 72 3.48 11.30 -2.95
CA ILE A 72 2.06 11.06 -2.74
C ILE A 72 1.84 9.57 -2.50
N ILE A 73 1.16 9.25 -1.42
CA ILE A 73 0.78 7.86 -1.11
C ILE A 73 -0.73 7.78 -1.16
N ILE A 74 -1.23 6.73 -1.80
CA ILE A 74 -2.66 6.44 -1.84
C ILE A 74 -2.82 5.08 -1.16
N THR A 75 -3.39 5.07 0.04
CA THR A 75 -3.60 3.81 0.75
C THR A 75 -4.85 3.12 0.21
N ALA A 76 -4.71 1.86 -0.10
CA ALA A 76 -5.80 1.03 -0.63
C ALA A 76 -5.96 -0.21 0.24
N PHE A 77 -6.00 -0.01 1.54
CA PHE A 77 -6.23 -1.08 2.50
C PHE A 77 -7.72 -1.43 2.49
N ASP A 78 -8.06 -2.55 3.11
CA ASP A 78 -9.43 -3.02 3.13
C ASP A 78 -10.41 -1.90 3.51
N ASN A 79 -11.55 -1.88 2.85
CA ASN A 79 -12.54 -0.83 3.02
C ASN A 79 -13.44 -1.13 4.22
N ASP A 80 -12.83 -1.22 5.39
CA ASP A 80 -13.50 -1.52 6.65
C ASP A 80 -12.76 -0.81 7.80
N GLU A 81 -13.20 -1.05 9.02
CA GLU A 81 -12.60 -0.42 10.20
C GLU A 81 -11.12 -0.76 10.38
N ALA A 82 -10.76 -2.00 10.11
CA ALA A 82 -9.37 -2.42 10.22
C ALA A 82 -8.48 -1.67 9.23
N GLY A 83 -8.98 -1.49 8.00
CA GLY A 83 -8.26 -0.73 6.99
C GLY A 83 -8.15 0.74 7.36
N ASP A 84 -9.20 1.31 7.97
CA ASP A 84 -9.15 2.69 8.45
C ASP A 84 -8.10 2.85 9.54
N SER A 85 -8.06 1.94 10.50
CA SER A 85 -7.07 1.97 11.57
C SER A 85 -5.65 1.84 11.02
N PHE A 86 -5.47 0.96 10.06
CA PHE A 86 -4.18 0.76 9.42
C PHE A 86 -3.74 2.05 8.71
N THR A 87 -4.67 2.71 8.03
CA THR A 87 -4.36 3.95 7.33
C THR A 87 -3.97 5.05 8.31
N HIS A 88 -4.67 5.17 9.43
CA HIS A 88 -4.32 6.13 10.47
C HIS A 88 -2.92 5.90 11.01
N ARG A 89 -2.61 4.65 11.32
CA ARG A 89 -1.29 4.29 11.82
C ARG A 89 -0.22 4.58 10.78
N PHE A 90 -0.47 4.20 9.55
CA PHE A 90 0.46 4.45 8.45
C PHE A 90 0.73 5.94 8.32
N ASN A 91 -0.33 6.74 8.31
CA ASN A 91 -0.22 8.18 8.15
C ASN A 91 0.60 8.81 9.28
N SER A 92 0.48 8.28 10.50
CA SER A 92 1.22 8.84 11.63
C SER A 92 2.72 8.58 11.58
N LEU A 93 3.14 7.58 10.81
CA LEU A 93 4.54 7.16 10.73
C LEU A 93 5.25 7.70 9.48
N ILE A 94 4.50 8.10 8.48
CA ILE A 94 5.06 8.62 7.23
C ILE A 94 5.47 10.08 7.43
N ARG A 95 6.52 10.51 6.72
CA ARG A 95 7.01 11.89 6.78
C ARG A 95 5.88 12.87 6.46
N GLU A 96 5.91 14.01 7.14
CA GLU A 96 4.85 15.01 6.99
C GLU A 96 4.79 15.63 5.61
N ASP A 97 5.89 15.64 4.88
CA ASP A 97 5.93 16.22 3.54
C ASP A 97 5.42 15.27 2.46
N ILE A 98 5.05 14.05 2.83
CA ILE A 98 4.42 13.11 1.92
C ILE A 98 2.90 13.20 2.12
N LEU A 99 2.19 13.49 1.05
CA LEU A 99 0.73 13.56 1.10
C LEU A 99 0.15 12.15 1.10
N VAL A 100 -0.78 11.90 2.02
CA VAL A 100 -1.42 10.59 2.15
C VAL A 100 -2.91 10.72 1.87
N TYR A 101 -3.39 9.91 0.95
CA TYR A 101 -4.80 9.83 0.59
C TYR A 101 -5.32 8.44 0.91
N ARG A 102 -6.58 8.35 1.23
CA ARG A 102 -7.26 7.07 1.43
C ARG A 102 -8.14 6.80 0.23
N LEU A 103 -7.94 5.64 -0.39
CA LEU A 103 -8.82 5.19 -1.46
C LEU A 103 -10.07 4.58 -0.85
N GLU A 104 -11.23 5.01 -1.31
CA GLU A 104 -12.50 4.46 -0.86
C GLU A 104 -13.26 3.92 -2.05
N TRP A 105 -13.98 2.83 -1.84
CA TRP A 105 -14.81 2.25 -2.87
C TRP A 105 -16.08 1.68 -2.24
N ASP A 106 -16.97 1.15 -3.08
CA ASP A 106 -18.23 0.61 -2.62
C ASP A 106 -18.01 -0.44 -1.53
N LYS A 107 -18.59 -0.22 -0.35
CA LYS A 107 -18.40 -1.10 0.79
C LYS A 107 -18.97 -2.49 0.60
N SER A 108 -19.87 -2.67 -0.35
CA SER A 108 -20.36 -3.99 -0.68
C SER A 108 -19.30 -4.85 -1.37
N LYS A 109 -18.22 -4.24 -1.83
CA LYS A 109 -17.11 -4.92 -2.50
C LYS A 109 -15.81 -4.51 -1.83
N LYS A 110 -15.29 -5.38 -0.99
CA LYS A 110 -14.07 -5.08 -0.25
C LYS A 110 -12.81 -5.26 -1.07
N ASP A 111 -12.90 -6.06 -2.10
CA ASP A 111 -11.75 -6.47 -2.90
C ASP A 111 -11.43 -5.45 -3.97
N LEU A 112 -10.21 -4.94 -3.97
CA LEU A 112 -9.72 -4.00 -4.97
C LEU A 112 -9.89 -4.55 -6.39
N LEU A 113 -9.75 -5.84 -6.58
CA LEU A 113 -9.84 -6.47 -7.89
C LEU A 113 -11.20 -6.27 -8.55
N LYS A 114 -12.24 -6.00 -7.78
CA LYS A 114 -13.59 -5.85 -8.27
C LYS A 114 -13.97 -4.41 -8.57
N GLN A 115 -13.07 -3.48 -8.35
CA GLN A 115 -13.37 -2.06 -8.42
C GLN A 115 -12.47 -1.34 -9.42
N ARG A 116 -12.78 -1.43 -10.68
CA ARG A 116 -11.95 -0.81 -11.72
C ARG A 116 -11.95 0.71 -11.70
N ARG A 117 -12.98 1.32 -11.13
CA ARG A 117 -13.13 2.77 -11.14
C ARG A 117 -12.72 3.45 -9.85
N ILE A 118 -12.16 2.71 -8.93
CA ILE A 118 -11.89 3.23 -7.60
C ILE A 118 -10.86 4.33 -7.60
N LEU A 119 -10.02 4.38 -8.62
CA LEU A 119 -8.93 5.34 -8.64
C LEU A 119 -9.37 6.79 -8.78
N GLY A 120 -10.64 7.01 -9.07
CA GLY A 120 -11.20 8.34 -9.05
C GLY A 120 -11.90 8.67 -7.74
N CYS A 121 -11.97 7.71 -6.83
CA CYS A 121 -12.76 7.83 -5.61
C CYS A 121 -11.87 7.76 -4.38
N PHE A 122 -10.99 8.72 -4.20
CA PHE A 122 -10.18 8.78 -3.01
C PHE A 122 -10.35 10.14 -2.35
N LYS A 123 -10.08 10.20 -1.08
CA LYS A 123 -10.11 11.48 -0.37
C LYS A 123 -8.84 11.65 0.45
N LYS A 124 -8.47 12.88 0.62
CA LYS A 124 -7.31 13.25 1.40
C LYS A 124 -7.52 12.79 2.84
N PHE A 125 -6.56 12.08 3.38
CA PHE A 125 -6.66 11.55 4.73
C PHE A 125 -5.87 12.38 5.74
N ARG A 126 -4.73 12.86 5.35
CA ARG A 126 -3.93 13.73 6.20
C ARG A 126 -4.43 15.15 6.04
N ILE A 127 -4.56 15.82 7.13
CA ILE A 127 -5.01 17.20 7.14
C ILE A 127 -3.89 18.09 7.63
#